data_85eeaf9e2b3544ab055e5ea51d5378db
#
_entry.id   85eeaf9e2b3544ab055e5ea51d5378db
#
_cell.length_a   1.000
_cell.length_b   1.000
_cell.length_c   1.000
_cell.angle_alpha   90.00
_cell.angle_beta   90.00
_cell.angle_gamma   90.00
#
_symmetry.space_group_name_H-M   'P 1'
#
loop_
_entity.id
_entity.type
_entity.pdbx_description
1 polymer ?
#
loop_
_entity_poly.entity_id
_entity_poly.type
_entity_poly.pdbx_seq_one_letter_code
_entity_poly.pdbx_strand_id
1 'polypeptide(L)'
;MSSTPKLLSRIQADWQRVRPGLDAAPMLTYLLVSRLQAALAKQVERTHRHSGLNAATWDLLMTLRRSAPDEGLTPAELAQLTALTGASITNRIDNLRARGLAERRTNPLDRRSAFVRLTPAGRALADELLPIHLANETAIFEVLDDQDRADLQRLAFKLLEPLERGEEG
;
A
#
# COMPACT_ATOMS: atom_id res chain seq x y z
N MET A 1 -8.59 18.86 -17.62
CA MET A 1 -7.67 18.83 -16.47
C MET A 1 -6.26 19.14 -16.94
N SER A 2 -5.53 20.00 -16.25
CA SER A 2 -4.14 20.29 -16.62
C SER A 2 -3.27 19.04 -16.45
N SER A 3 -2.43 18.70 -17.44
CA SER A 3 -1.46 17.60 -17.30
C SER A 3 -0.45 17.92 -16.20
N THR A 4 0.09 16.89 -15.55
CA THR A 4 1.08 17.07 -14.47
C THR A 4 2.28 17.92 -14.90
N PRO A 5 2.91 17.72 -16.09
CA PRO A 5 4.00 18.58 -16.54
C PRO A 5 3.62 20.06 -16.62
N LYS A 6 2.46 20.39 -17.18
CA LYS A 6 1.98 21.79 -17.26
C LYS A 6 1.78 22.41 -15.89
N LEU A 7 1.23 21.64 -14.93
CA LEU A 7 1.05 22.10 -13.55
C LEU A 7 2.40 22.42 -12.88
N LEU A 8 3.36 21.50 -12.98
CA LEU A 8 4.69 21.70 -12.35
C LEU A 8 5.42 22.88 -12.96
N SER A 9 5.39 23.05 -14.30
CA SER A 9 5.98 24.22 -14.97
C SER A 9 5.34 25.53 -14.51
N ARG A 10 4.01 25.55 -14.32
CA ARG A 10 3.31 26.72 -13.80
C ARG A 10 3.75 27.04 -12.35
N ILE A 11 3.81 26.04 -11.48
CA ILE A 11 4.26 26.23 -10.09
C ILE A 11 5.68 26.78 -10.05
N GLN A 12 6.59 26.28 -10.89
CA GLN A 12 7.95 26.77 -11.01
C GLN A 12 7.99 28.26 -11.43
N ALA A 13 7.23 28.63 -12.47
CA ALA A 13 7.14 30.01 -12.94
C ALA A 13 6.56 30.95 -11.88
N ASP A 14 5.53 30.53 -11.17
CA ASP A 14 4.92 31.31 -10.09
C ASP A 14 5.93 31.57 -8.95
N TRP A 15 6.72 30.55 -8.55
CA TRP A 15 7.77 30.72 -7.55
C TRP A 15 8.89 31.65 -8.02
N GLN A 16 9.34 31.53 -9.25
CA GLN A 16 10.37 32.45 -9.79
C GLN A 16 9.89 33.90 -9.83
N ARG A 17 8.60 34.13 -10.09
CA ARG A 17 8.00 35.46 -10.06
C ARG A 17 7.93 36.05 -8.66
N VAL A 18 7.54 35.24 -7.65
CA VAL A 18 7.31 35.70 -6.26
C VAL A 18 8.61 35.72 -5.43
N ARG A 19 9.51 34.80 -5.70
CA ARG A 19 10.80 34.65 -4.99
C ARG A 19 11.90 34.35 -5.99
N PRO A 20 12.40 35.39 -6.70
CA PRO A 20 13.54 35.25 -7.61
C PRO A 20 14.74 34.63 -6.89
N GLY A 21 15.38 33.62 -7.51
CA GLY A 21 16.52 32.90 -6.93
C GLY A 21 16.17 31.71 -6.02
N LEU A 22 14.87 31.42 -5.75
CA LEU A 22 14.47 30.21 -5.05
C LEU A 22 14.69 28.99 -5.95
N ASP A 23 15.45 28.00 -5.46
CA ASP A 23 15.47 26.67 -6.08
C ASP A 23 14.22 25.89 -5.68
N ALA A 24 13.27 25.76 -6.59
CA ALA A 24 12.03 25.02 -6.38
C ALA A 24 12.14 23.53 -6.76
N ALA A 25 13.27 23.06 -7.30
CA ALA A 25 13.43 21.69 -7.80
C ALA A 25 13.07 20.60 -6.76
N PRO A 26 13.49 20.67 -5.48
CA PRO A 26 13.11 19.68 -4.47
C PRO A 26 11.59 19.61 -4.26
N MET A 27 10.91 20.75 -4.20
CA MET A 27 9.45 20.82 -4.05
C MET A 27 8.74 20.20 -5.26
N LEU A 28 9.18 20.49 -6.48
CA LEU A 28 8.59 19.95 -7.70
C LEU A 28 8.77 18.44 -7.79
N THR A 29 9.93 17.91 -7.37
CA THR A 29 10.21 16.48 -7.29
C THR A 29 9.27 15.82 -6.27
N TYR A 30 9.12 16.36 -5.07
CA TYR A 30 8.18 15.86 -4.07
C TYR A 30 6.74 15.84 -4.59
N LEU A 31 6.28 16.91 -5.23
CA LEU A 31 4.94 16.98 -5.82
C LEU A 31 4.73 15.93 -6.92
N LEU A 32 5.75 15.67 -7.75
CA LEU A 32 5.68 14.63 -8.76
C LEU A 32 5.51 13.24 -8.15
N VAL A 33 6.34 12.90 -7.15
CA VAL A 33 6.25 11.61 -6.43
C VAL A 33 4.90 11.46 -5.74
N SER A 34 4.42 12.50 -5.06
CA SER A 34 3.10 12.46 -4.40
C SER A 34 1.95 12.25 -5.39
N ARG A 35 2.01 12.88 -6.56
CA ARG A 35 1.00 12.67 -7.62
C ARG A 35 1.06 11.28 -8.22
N LEU A 36 2.26 10.74 -8.42
CA LEU A 36 2.47 9.38 -8.89
C LEU A 36 1.86 8.39 -7.89
N GLN A 37 2.20 8.50 -6.61
CA GLN A 37 1.66 7.65 -5.55
C GLN A 37 0.12 7.69 -5.52
N ALA A 38 -0.49 8.89 -5.57
CA ALA A 38 -1.94 9.03 -5.58
C ALA A 38 -2.59 8.40 -6.83
N ALA A 39 -1.95 8.49 -8.00
CA ALA A 39 -2.44 7.88 -9.23
C ALA A 39 -2.37 6.35 -9.17
N LEU A 40 -1.26 5.79 -8.66
CA LEU A 40 -1.08 4.35 -8.46
C LEU A 40 -2.11 3.80 -7.46
N ALA A 41 -2.25 4.44 -6.30
CA ALA A 41 -3.22 4.04 -5.28
C ALA A 41 -4.65 4.01 -5.83
N LYS A 42 -5.05 5.00 -6.63
CA LYS A 42 -6.36 5.04 -7.27
C LYS A 42 -6.57 3.91 -8.28
N GLN A 43 -5.54 3.50 -9.02
CA GLN A 43 -5.64 2.39 -9.96
C GLN A 43 -5.75 1.05 -9.22
N VAL A 44 -4.93 0.84 -8.20
CA VAL A 44 -4.96 -0.37 -7.37
C VAL A 44 -6.31 -0.52 -6.65
N GLU A 45 -6.85 0.57 -6.09
CA GLU A 45 -8.16 0.56 -5.42
C GLU A 45 -9.29 0.05 -6.32
N ARG A 46 -9.22 0.26 -7.63
CA ARG A 46 -10.26 -0.21 -8.57
C ARG A 46 -10.44 -1.72 -8.56
N THR A 47 -9.38 -2.49 -8.31
CA THR A 47 -9.40 -3.95 -8.37
C THR A 47 -10.20 -4.58 -7.24
N HIS A 48 -10.22 -3.95 -6.06
CA HIS A 48 -10.93 -4.47 -4.89
C HIS A 48 -12.16 -3.63 -4.46
N ARG A 49 -12.45 -2.53 -5.17
CA ARG A 49 -13.62 -1.67 -4.87
C ARG A 49 -14.94 -2.44 -4.89
N HIS A 50 -15.14 -3.33 -5.85
CA HIS A 50 -16.35 -4.13 -5.97
C HIS A 50 -16.53 -5.11 -4.81
N SER A 51 -15.45 -5.55 -4.18
CA SER A 51 -15.50 -6.37 -2.97
C SER A 51 -15.81 -5.55 -1.70
N GLY A 52 -15.86 -4.22 -1.80
CA GLY A 52 -16.06 -3.30 -0.67
C GLY A 52 -14.88 -3.26 0.31
N LEU A 53 -13.70 -3.73 -0.10
CA LEU A 53 -12.47 -3.61 0.68
C LEU A 53 -11.79 -2.28 0.37
N ASN A 54 -11.28 -1.60 1.41
CA ASN A 54 -10.32 -0.53 1.23
C ASN A 54 -8.89 -1.08 1.16
N ALA A 55 -7.92 -0.26 0.74
CA ALA A 55 -6.53 -0.68 0.56
C ALA A 55 -5.93 -1.34 1.82
N ALA A 56 -6.20 -0.79 3.00
CA ALA A 56 -5.65 -1.32 4.25
C ALA A 56 -6.25 -2.69 4.64
N THR A 57 -7.54 -2.90 4.38
CA THR A 57 -8.21 -4.20 4.64
C THR A 57 -7.82 -5.23 3.59
N TRP A 58 -7.63 -4.79 2.33
CA TRP A 58 -7.07 -5.60 1.25
C TRP A 58 -5.66 -6.11 1.59
N ASP A 59 -4.76 -5.21 2.02
CA ASP A 59 -3.40 -5.57 2.42
C ASP A 59 -3.39 -6.62 3.54
N LEU A 60 -4.24 -6.48 4.57
CA LEU A 60 -4.38 -7.48 5.62
C LEU A 60 -4.92 -8.82 5.09
N LEU A 61 -5.92 -8.81 4.20
CA LEU A 61 -6.45 -10.02 3.58
C LEU A 61 -5.35 -10.78 2.83
N MET A 62 -4.55 -10.06 2.02
CA MET A 62 -3.43 -10.64 1.29
C MET A 62 -2.30 -11.10 2.20
N THR A 63 -2.01 -10.36 3.27
CA THR A 63 -1.01 -10.77 4.28
C THR A 63 -1.41 -12.08 4.96
N LEU A 64 -2.65 -12.20 5.39
CA LEU A 64 -3.16 -13.46 5.95
C LEU A 64 -3.11 -14.59 4.93
N ARG A 65 -3.42 -14.32 3.65
CA ARG A 65 -3.42 -15.36 2.60
C ARG A 65 -2.04 -15.90 2.28
N ARG A 66 -1.01 -15.00 2.23
CA ARG A 66 0.36 -15.38 1.85
C ARG A 66 1.22 -15.88 3.01
N SER A 67 0.94 -15.42 4.24
CA SER A 67 1.88 -15.57 5.36
C SER A 67 1.33 -16.33 6.56
N ALA A 68 0.00 -16.46 6.70
CA ALA A 68 -0.56 -17.11 7.87
C ALA A 68 -0.46 -18.65 7.77
N PRO A 69 0.11 -19.32 8.79
CA PRO A 69 -0.04 -20.77 8.97
C PRO A 69 -1.49 -21.13 9.28
N ASP A 70 -1.80 -22.42 9.39
CA ASP A 70 -3.17 -22.92 9.63
C ASP A 70 -3.79 -22.40 10.93
N GLU A 71 -2.99 -22.21 11.97
CA GLU A 71 -3.40 -21.62 13.25
C GLU A 71 -3.68 -20.12 13.14
N GLY A 72 -3.04 -19.39 12.22
CA GLY A 72 -3.14 -17.96 12.04
C GLY A 72 -1.92 -17.19 12.53
N LEU A 73 -2.03 -15.86 12.55
CA LEU A 73 -1.00 -14.92 13.04
C LEU A 73 -1.58 -14.05 14.14
N THR A 74 -0.72 -13.65 15.09
CA THR A 74 -1.09 -12.66 16.11
C THR A 74 -1.20 -11.25 15.51
N PRO A 75 -1.93 -10.31 16.13
CA PRO A 75 -1.99 -8.92 15.68
C PRO A 75 -0.62 -8.24 15.60
N ALA A 76 0.33 -8.62 16.49
CA ALA A 76 1.70 -8.09 16.46
C ALA A 76 2.47 -8.55 15.21
N GLU A 77 2.41 -9.85 14.88
CA GLU A 77 3.01 -10.38 13.66
C GLU A 77 2.37 -9.77 12.40
N LEU A 78 1.04 -9.60 12.41
CA LEU A 78 0.33 -8.96 11.29
C LEU A 78 0.76 -7.50 11.10
N ALA A 79 1.00 -6.76 12.18
CA ALA A 79 1.48 -5.39 12.11
C ALA A 79 2.88 -5.29 11.46
N GLN A 80 3.73 -6.30 11.65
CA GLN A 80 5.07 -6.37 11.04
C GLN A 80 5.04 -6.82 9.58
N LEU A 81 4.02 -7.61 9.18
CA LEU A 81 3.96 -8.23 7.86
C LEU A 81 3.09 -7.45 6.86
N THR A 82 2.27 -6.49 7.32
CA THR A 82 1.45 -5.64 6.43
C THR A 82 2.31 -4.58 5.75
N ALA A 83 2.08 -4.38 4.45
CA ALA A 83 2.83 -3.41 3.65
C ALA A 83 2.39 -1.96 3.88
N LEU A 84 1.12 -1.75 4.28
CA LEU A 84 0.57 -0.42 4.49
C LEU A 84 0.60 -0.04 5.97
N THR A 85 1.31 1.05 6.28
CA THR A 85 1.38 1.66 7.61
C THR A 85 0.19 2.59 7.87
N GLY A 86 0.06 3.09 9.10
CA GLY A 86 -0.84 4.20 9.45
C GLY A 86 -2.27 3.84 9.84
N ALA A 87 -2.83 2.69 9.47
CA ALA A 87 -4.13 2.25 9.96
C ALA A 87 -3.98 1.20 11.08
N SER A 88 -4.76 1.34 12.16
CA SER A 88 -4.74 0.35 13.26
C SER A 88 -5.00 -1.06 12.75
N ILE A 89 -4.09 -1.99 13.04
CA ILE A 89 -4.23 -3.41 12.67
C ILE A 89 -5.50 -4.01 13.27
N THR A 90 -5.91 -3.58 14.47
CA THR A 90 -7.14 -4.01 15.13
C THR A 90 -8.36 -3.65 14.29
N ASN A 91 -8.45 -2.42 13.81
CA ASN A 91 -9.57 -1.98 12.96
C ASN A 91 -9.65 -2.77 11.64
N ARG A 92 -8.49 -3.10 11.05
CA ARG A 92 -8.44 -3.93 9.83
C ARG A 92 -8.94 -5.35 10.11
N ILE A 93 -8.52 -5.95 11.22
CA ILE A 93 -8.95 -7.28 11.67
C ILE A 93 -10.45 -7.28 11.90
N ASP A 94 -10.97 -6.29 12.63
CA ASP A 94 -12.39 -6.21 12.96
C ASP A 94 -13.25 -5.98 11.71
N ASN A 95 -12.76 -5.25 10.73
CA ASN A 95 -13.42 -5.09 9.43
C ASN A 95 -13.54 -6.43 8.68
N LEU A 96 -12.44 -7.20 8.57
CA LEU A 96 -12.50 -8.54 7.95
C LEU A 96 -13.42 -9.49 8.71
N ARG A 97 -13.41 -9.44 10.06
CA ARG A 97 -14.27 -10.26 10.91
C ARG A 97 -15.75 -9.91 10.75
N ALA A 98 -16.09 -8.63 10.77
CA ALA A 98 -17.47 -8.16 10.56
C ALA A 98 -18.06 -8.64 9.24
N ARG A 99 -17.21 -8.91 8.27
CA ARG A 99 -17.56 -9.42 6.93
C ARG A 99 -17.47 -10.94 6.82
N GLY A 100 -17.16 -11.66 7.89
CA GLY A 100 -17.00 -13.11 7.88
C GLY A 100 -15.78 -13.62 7.10
N LEU A 101 -14.81 -12.74 6.76
CA LEU A 101 -13.62 -13.09 5.98
C LEU A 101 -12.44 -13.54 6.84
N ALA A 102 -12.42 -13.15 8.11
CA ALA A 102 -11.44 -13.60 9.10
C ALA A 102 -12.11 -13.99 10.40
N GLU A 103 -11.42 -14.81 11.18
CA GLU A 103 -11.84 -15.21 12.53
C GLU A 103 -10.68 -15.09 13.51
N ARG A 104 -11.02 -14.91 14.81
CA ARG A 104 -10.05 -15.00 15.90
C ARG A 104 -10.14 -16.36 16.55
N ARG A 105 -8.98 -16.95 16.87
CA ARG A 105 -8.87 -18.18 17.67
C ARG A 105 -8.04 -17.90 18.91
N THR A 106 -8.41 -18.50 20.02
CA THR A 106 -7.61 -18.42 21.25
C THR A 106 -6.24 -19.04 21.01
N ASN A 107 -5.20 -18.35 21.41
CA ASN A 107 -3.85 -18.90 21.40
C ASN A 107 -3.76 -19.90 22.59
N PRO A 108 -3.51 -21.19 22.36
CA PRO A 108 -3.42 -22.19 23.43
C PRO A 108 -2.22 -21.97 24.36
N LEU A 109 -1.19 -21.29 23.87
CA LEU A 109 0.05 -20.99 24.62
C LEU A 109 -0.03 -19.68 25.41
N ASP A 110 -0.86 -18.74 24.95
CA ASP A 110 -1.07 -17.45 25.62
C ASP A 110 -2.52 -16.99 25.48
N ARG A 111 -3.31 -17.14 26.54
CA ARG A 111 -4.73 -16.74 26.57
C ARG A 111 -4.97 -15.24 26.45
N ARG A 112 -3.92 -14.41 26.55
CA ARG A 112 -4.00 -12.95 26.38
C ARG A 112 -3.89 -12.55 24.92
N SER A 113 -3.41 -13.45 24.06
CA SER A 113 -3.31 -13.21 22.62
C SER A 113 -4.31 -14.10 21.86
N ALA A 114 -4.66 -13.70 20.65
CA ALA A 114 -5.51 -14.48 19.76
C ALA A 114 -4.84 -14.54 18.39
N PHE A 115 -4.89 -15.70 17.77
CA PHE A 115 -4.55 -15.86 16.37
C PHE A 115 -5.69 -15.34 15.48
N VAL A 116 -5.33 -14.71 14.38
CA VAL A 116 -6.23 -14.26 13.32
C VAL A 116 -5.91 -15.08 12.08
N ARG A 117 -6.95 -15.65 11.47
CA ARG A 117 -6.81 -16.40 10.22
C ARG A 117 -7.99 -16.14 9.29
N LEU A 118 -7.83 -16.46 8.02
CA LEU A 118 -8.92 -16.38 7.06
C LEU A 118 -9.92 -17.52 7.27
N THR A 119 -11.20 -17.19 7.14
CA THR A 119 -12.26 -18.18 6.95
C THR A 119 -12.14 -18.81 5.55
N PRO A 120 -12.86 -19.91 5.25
CA PRO A 120 -12.98 -20.42 3.88
C PRO A 120 -13.44 -19.34 2.89
N ALA A 121 -14.40 -18.49 3.29
CA ALA A 121 -14.88 -17.37 2.47
C ALA A 121 -13.77 -16.31 2.24
N GLY A 122 -12.99 -16.00 3.27
CA GLY A 122 -11.85 -15.07 3.14
C GLY A 122 -10.77 -15.59 2.19
N ARG A 123 -10.46 -16.89 2.26
CA ARG A 123 -9.51 -17.53 1.33
C ARG A 123 -10.04 -17.51 -0.11
N ALA A 124 -11.30 -17.89 -0.31
CA ALA A 124 -11.91 -17.87 -1.64
C ALA A 124 -11.89 -16.47 -2.27
N LEU A 125 -12.25 -15.45 -1.49
CA LEU A 125 -12.21 -14.06 -1.96
C LEU A 125 -10.78 -13.61 -2.30
N ALA A 126 -9.80 -13.95 -1.47
CA ALA A 126 -8.40 -13.62 -1.74
C ALA A 126 -7.91 -14.28 -3.05
N ASP A 127 -8.21 -15.57 -3.25
CA ASP A 127 -7.81 -16.32 -4.43
C ASP A 127 -8.52 -15.84 -5.70
N GLU A 128 -9.76 -15.38 -5.61
CA GLU A 128 -10.51 -14.76 -6.71
C GLU A 128 -9.92 -13.42 -7.13
N LEU A 129 -9.60 -12.56 -6.16
CA LEU A 129 -9.18 -11.18 -6.45
C LEU A 129 -7.70 -11.06 -6.77
N LEU A 130 -6.83 -11.95 -6.31
CA LEU A 130 -5.39 -11.87 -6.51
C LEU A 130 -4.97 -11.81 -8.00
N PRO A 131 -5.48 -12.68 -8.91
CA PRO A 131 -5.11 -12.58 -10.32
C PRO A 131 -5.58 -11.27 -10.98
N ILE A 132 -6.74 -10.74 -10.58
CA ILE A 132 -7.26 -9.46 -11.09
C ILE A 132 -6.34 -8.31 -10.63
N HIS A 133 -5.91 -8.34 -9.38
CA HIS A 133 -4.99 -7.37 -8.81
C HIS A 133 -3.64 -7.38 -9.53
N LEU A 134 -3.03 -8.56 -9.69
CA LEU A 134 -1.75 -8.70 -10.40
C LEU A 134 -1.83 -8.26 -11.86
N ALA A 135 -2.92 -8.60 -12.57
CA ALA A 135 -3.12 -8.14 -13.95
C ALA A 135 -3.21 -6.61 -14.04
N ASN A 136 -3.89 -5.96 -13.09
CA ASN A 136 -3.95 -4.50 -13.04
C ASN A 136 -2.58 -3.87 -12.75
N GLU A 137 -1.81 -4.42 -11.81
CA GLU A 137 -0.45 -3.94 -11.52
C GLU A 137 0.48 -4.12 -12.72
N THR A 138 0.42 -5.27 -13.40
CA THR A 138 1.15 -5.51 -14.64
C THR A 138 0.85 -4.44 -15.67
N ALA A 139 -0.44 -4.14 -15.92
CA ALA A 139 -0.86 -3.12 -16.88
C ALA A 139 -0.40 -1.70 -16.49
N ILE A 140 -0.32 -1.38 -15.18
CA ILE A 140 0.20 -0.09 -14.72
C ILE A 140 1.66 0.09 -15.13
N PHE A 141 2.48 -0.96 -15.01
CA PHE A 141 3.92 -0.90 -15.25
C PHE A 141 4.34 -1.37 -16.66
N GLU A 142 3.39 -1.70 -17.54
CA GLU A 142 3.66 -2.14 -18.91
C GLU A 142 4.36 -1.05 -19.76
N VAL A 143 4.17 0.22 -19.41
CA VAL A 143 4.82 1.36 -20.08
C VAL A 143 6.32 1.46 -19.80
N LEU A 144 6.84 0.71 -18.82
CA LEU A 144 8.24 0.67 -18.41
C LEU A 144 8.90 -0.58 -18.98
N ASP A 145 10.08 -0.43 -19.56
CA ASP A 145 10.93 -1.57 -19.87
C ASP A 145 11.62 -2.13 -18.62
N ASP A 146 12.43 -3.18 -18.77
CA ASP A 146 13.09 -3.85 -17.63
C ASP A 146 14.11 -2.92 -16.94
N GLN A 147 14.80 -2.08 -17.70
CA GLN A 147 15.75 -1.11 -17.17
C GLN A 147 15.03 -0.01 -16.39
N ASP A 148 13.94 0.53 -16.94
CA ASP A 148 13.10 1.53 -16.26
C ASP A 148 12.55 1.01 -14.92
N ARG A 149 12.11 -0.25 -14.89
CA ARG A 149 11.62 -0.90 -13.66
C ARG A 149 12.73 -1.05 -12.62
N ALA A 150 13.91 -1.49 -13.06
CA ALA A 150 15.08 -1.62 -12.18
C ALA A 150 15.53 -0.27 -11.62
N ASP A 151 15.54 0.78 -12.44
CA ASP A 151 15.89 2.13 -12.03
C ASP A 151 14.86 2.74 -11.06
N LEU A 152 13.57 2.53 -11.31
CA LEU A 152 12.51 2.95 -10.40
C LEU A 152 12.65 2.28 -9.02
N GLN A 153 12.87 0.97 -8.97
CA GLN A 153 13.11 0.24 -7.72
C GLN A 153 14.35 0.75 -6.99
N ARG A 154 15.47 0.89 -7.70
CA ARG A 154 16.73 1.39 -7.14
C ARG A 154 16.57 2.78 -6.53
N LEU A 155 15.89 3.70 -7.23
CA LEU A 155 15.64 5.07 -6.75
C LEU A 155 14.68 5.08 -5.56
N ALA A 156 13.64 4.27 -5.59
CA ALA A 156 12.70 4.13 -4.49
C ALA A 156 13.40 3.62 -3.21
N PHE A 157 14.19 2.54 -3.28
CA PHE A 157 14.95 2.03 -2.14
C PHE A 157 15.95 3.05 -1.60
N LYS A 158 16.66 3.78 -2.49
CA LYS A 158 17.59 4.84 -2.10
C LYS A 158 16.92 5.96 -1.30
N LEU A 159 15.63 6.24 -1.55
CA LEU A 159 14.86 7.23 -0.80
C LEU A 159 14.25 6.65 0.48
N LEU A 160 13.76 5.42 0.45
CA LEU A 160 13.10 4.78 1.59
C LEU A 160 14.07 4.50 2.73
N GLU A 161 15.26 4.00 2.44
CA GLU A 161 16.25 3.59 3.45
C GLU A 161 16.56 4.67 4.52
N PRO A 162 16.84 5.95 4.18
CA PRO A 162 17.04 6.98 5.19
C PRO A 162 15.75 7.44 5.88
N LEU A 163 14.60 7.38 5.20
CA LEU A 163 13.31 7.79 5.76
C LEU A 163 12.83 6.80 6.82
N GLU A 164 12.94 5.50 6.57
CA GLU A 164 12.56 4.44 7.51
C GLU A 164 13.48 4.43 8.74
N ARG A 165 14.80 4.65 8.56
CA ARG A 165 15.73 4.77 9.70
C ARG A 165 15.46 5.98 10.59
N GLY A 166 14.88 7.06 10.06
CA GLY A 166 14.53 8.25 10.83
C GLY A 166 13.27 8.12 11.70
N GLU A 167 12.47 7.09 11.50
CA GLU A 167 11.27 6.79 12.32
C GLU A 167 11.60 5.92 13.56
N GLU A 168 12.80 5.34 13.64
CA GLU A 168 13.25 4.51 14.78
C GLU A 168 13.95 5.32 15.91
N GLY A 169 14.05 6.62 15.79
CA GLY A 169 14.68 7.56 16.74
C GLY A 169 13.65 8.47 17.40
#